data_a09c6442259604dda86a606f6e158fb5
#
_entry.id   a09c6442259604dda86a606f6e158fb5
#
_cell.length_a   1.000
_cell.length_b   1.000
_cell.length_c   1.000
_cell.angle_alpha   90.00
_cell.angle_beta   90.00
_cell.angle_gamma   90.00
#
_symmetry.space_group_name_H-M   'P 1'
#
loop_
_entity.id
_entity.type
_entity.pdbx_description
1 polymer ?
#
loop_
_entity_poly.entity_id
_entity_poly.type
_entity_poly.pdbx_seq_one_letter_code
_entity_poly.pdbx_strand_id
1 'polypeptide(L)'
;MAVGNVAVPNTIYPIEGIKLSATAAGVRYKDRDDLVVMEIIDTATTAVVTTKNTFCAAPVRVLREHFSKTSPRYLVTNTGNANAGTGADGKRRAIDICAALASKAGVDVSAVLPFSTGVIGEPLNSDAVIAGLDEAIANLAPNNWLAAANGIRTTDTIPKLASQKVDVGNLSYHITGMSKGSGMIRPNMATMLGYVATDANITADLLQEMLSAINEQSFNRITVDGDTSTNDCCVLVATGTASSEIIDSPEHPHYQPVFAALTEVFVRLAQLIVRDGEGATKFMTVKVTGGQTTQECCDVAYAVAHSPLVKTAFFASDANWGRILAAVGYAGIEDLDTEQVDVYLDEVMICQNGGVAPHYTEEAGKTVMSRPEITIHIDLARGEASDTVYTCDLSYDYVKINADYRS
;
A
#
# COMPACT_ATOMS: atom_id res chain seq x y z
N MET A 1 8.65 -10.99 -12.62
CA MET A 1 9.72 -10.22 -11.91
C MET A 1 9.23 -8.79 -11.78
N ALA A 2 9.45 -8.18 -10.64
CA ALA A 2 9.01 -6.80 -10.40
C ALA A 2 9.67 -5.80 -11.37
N VAL A 3 8.98 -4.70 -11.70
CA VAL A 3 9.35 -3.74 -12.74
C VAL A 3 10.22 -2.61 -12.19
N GLY A 4 11.33 -2.31 -12.87
CA GLY A 4 12.17 -1.14 -12.61
C GLY A 4 12.96 -1.22 -11.30
N ASN A 5 13.14 -0.06 -10.64
CA ASN A 5 13.91 0.00 -9.39
C ASN A 5 13.09 -0.53 -8.21
N VAL A 6 13.41 -1.74 -7.77
CA VAL A 6 12.74 -2.45 -6.67
C VAL A 6 13.71 -2.91 -5.59
N ALA A 7 14.93 -2.35 -5.59
CA ALA A 7 15.94 -2.70 -4.61
C ALA A 7 15.49 -2.38 -3.16
N VAL A 8 15.83 -3.28 -2.26
CA VAL A 8 15.73 -3.02 -0.81
C VAL A 8 16.65 -1.84 -0.46
N PRO A 9 16.25 -0.93 0.44
CA PRO A 9 17.12 0.18 0.85
C PRO A 9 18.49 -0.29 1.35
N ASN A 10 19.57 0.39 0.96
CA ASN A 10 20.92 0.09 1.44
C ASN A 10 21.04 0.25 2.97
N THR A 11 20.26 1.16 3.54
CA THR A 11 20.17 1.38 4.97
C THR A 11 18.72 1.24 5.40
N ILE A 12 18.46 0.35 6.35
CA ILE A 12 17.18 0.20 7.02
C ILE A 12 17.39 0.71 8.44
N TYR A 13 16.83 1.86 8.77
CA TYR A 13 16.94 2.44 10.09
C TYR A 13 16.04 1.67 11.07
N PRO A 14 16.58 1.08 12.16
CA PRO A 14 15.74 0.59 13.23
C PRO A 14 15.01 1.77 13.89
N ILE A 15 13.76 1.56 14.28
CA ILE A 15 12.99 2.56 15.03
C ILE A 15 13.03 2.14 16.50
N GLU A 16 13.62 2.97 17.34
CA GLU A 16 13.67 2.70 18.77
C GLU A 16 12.25 2.60 19.34
N GLY A 17 11.99 1.56 20.15
CA GLY A 17 10.65 1.27 20.65
C GLY A 17 9.83 0.31 19.75
N ILE A 18 10.38 -0.11 18.60
CA ILE A 18 9.79 -1.13 17.73
C ILE A 18 10.71 -2.35 17.67
N LYS A 19 10.12 -3.54 17.84
CA LYS A 19 10.80 -4.82 17.56
C LYS A 19 9.88 -5.67 16.69
N LEU A 20 10.48 -6.45 15.81
CA LEU A 20 9.77 -7.32 14.88
C LEU A 20 10.33 -8.74 14.93
N SER A 21 9.51 -9.71 14.60
CA SER A 21 9.93 -11.08 14.34
C SER A 21 9.17 -11.66 13.16
N ALA A 22 9.77 -12.64 12.52
CA ALA A 22 9.12 -13.48 11.53
C ALA A 22 9.45 -14.93 11.85
N THR A 23 8.43 -15.81 11.79
CA THR A 23 8.53 -17.21 12.22
C THR A 23 7.68 -18.09 11.33
N ALA A 24 8.15 -19.30 11.04
CA ALA A 24 7.42 -20.31 10.29
C ALA A 24 6.46 -21.07 11.24
N ALA A 25 5.24 -20.56 11.40
CA ALA A 25 4.22 -21.19 12.23
C ALA A 25 3.50 -22.36 11.52
N GLY A 26 3.61 -22.46 10.19
CA GLY A 26 2.94 -23.51 9.41
C GLY A 26 1.43 -23.28 9.28
N VAL A 27 1.01 -22.03 9.16
CA VAL A 27 -0.42 -21.66 8.97
C VAL A 27 -0.97 -22.30 7.71
N ARG A 28 -0.20 -22.24 6.62
CA ARG A 28 -0.50 -22.88 5.32
C ARG A 28 0.73 -23.57 4.72
N TYR A 29 1.90 -22.95 4.80
CA TYR A 29 3.13 -23.42 4.19
C TYR A 29 4.13 -23.86 5.27
N LYS A 30 4.87 -24.95 5.04
CA LYS A 30 5.82 -25.49 6.05
C LYS A 30 7.21 -24.87 6.03
N ASP A 31 7.59 -24.25 4.90
CA ASP A 31 9.00 -23.91 4.64
C ASP A 31 9.22 -22.39 4.46
N ARG A 32 8.34 -21.55 5.03
CA ARG A 32 8.47 -20.09 4.99
C ARG A 32 7.90 -19.44 6.23
N ASP A 33 8.42 -18.27 6.58
CA ASP A 33 7.84 -17.44 7.61
C ASP A 33 6.44 -16.98 7.20
N ASP A 34 5.47 -17.25 8.06
CA ASP A 34 4.05 -16.96 7.84
C ASP A 34 3.36 -16.38 9.08
N LEU A 35 4.13 -16.12 10.14
CA LEU A 35 3.72 -15.40 11.35
C LEU A 35 4.69 -14.26 11.61
N VAL A 36 4.18 -13.02 11.64
CA VAL A 36 4.95 -11.82 11.98
C VAL A 36 4.36 -11.17 13.22
N VAL A 37 5.21 -10.85 14.19
CA VAL A 37 4.84 -10.09 15.39
C VAL A 37 5.64 -8.80 15.42
N MET A 38 4.96 -7.67 15.69
CA MET A 38 5.57 -6.39 15.98
C MET A 38 5.23 -5.99 17.42
N GLU A 39 6.26 -5.71 18.24
CA GLU A 39 6.14 -5.12 19.57
C GLU A 39 6.29 -3.60 19.46
N ILE A 40 5.45 -2.88 20.17
CA ILE A 40 5.42 -1.42 20.22
C ILE A 40 5.60 -0.97 21.66
N ILE A 41 6.47 0.01 21.89
CA ILE A 41 6.67 0.63 23.21
C ILE A 41 5.37 1.27 23.72
N ASP A 42 5.16 1.29 25.03
CA ASP A 42 3.93 1.75 25.67
C ASP A 42 3.66 3.26 25.56
N THR A 43 4.72 4.04 25.32
CA THR A 43 4.62 5.50 25.12
C THR A 43 4.24 5.91 23.71
N ALA A 44 4.22 4.97 22.75
CA ALA A 44 3.96 5.27 21.35
C ALA A 44 2.51 5.67 21.10
N THR A 45 2.34 6.60 20.17
CA THR A 45 1.05 6.87 19.52
C THR A 45 0.90 6.02 18.26
N THR A 46 -0.33 5.63 17.96
CA THR A 46 -0.63 4.77 16.80
C THR A 46 -1.85 5.31 16.07
N ALA A 47 -1.76 5.34 14.75
CA ALA A 47 -2.86 5.64 13.85
C ALA A 47 -3.14 4.44 12.94
N VAL A 48 -4.41 4.24 12.57
CA VAL A 48 -4.84 3.10 11.76
C VAL A 48 -5.87 3.52 10.73
N VAL A 49 -5.71 3.06 9.50
CA VAL A 49 -6.75 3.08 8.47
C VAL A 49 -7.01 1.65 7.99
N THR A 50 -8.28 1.35 7.69
CA THR A 50 -8.73 0.01 7.31
C THR A 50 -9.66 0.06 6.11
N THR A 51 -9.77 -1.06 5.39
CA THR A 51 -10.66 -1.21 4.21
C THR A 51 -12.08 -0.71 4.47
N LYS A 52 -12.66 -0.03 3.49
CA LYS A 52 -14.09 0.32 3.46
C LYS A 52 -14.97 -0.78 2.86
N ASN A 53 -14.38 -1.90 2.46
CA ASN A 53 -15.16 -3.04 1.95
C ASN A 53 -16.16 -3.48 3.01
N THR A 54 -17.44 -3.49 2.68
CA THR A 54 -18.52 -3.92 3.59
C THR A 54 -18.34 -5.37 4.03
N PHE A 55 -17.76 -6.21 3.17
CA PHE A 55 -17.41 -7.59 3.45
C PHE A 55 -16.02 -7.71 4.11
N CYS A 56 -15.70 -6.84 5.06
CA CYS A 56 -14.38 -6.84 5.70
C CYS A 56 -14.15 -8.12 6.51
N ALA A 57 -12.88 -8.57 6.51
CA ALA A 57 -12.43 -9.77 7.17
C ALA A 57 -12.61 -9.73 8.71
N ALA A 58 -12.65 -10.89 9.33
CA ALA A 58 -12.77 -11.01 10.78
C ALA A 58 -11.67 -10.27 11.55
N PRO A 59 -10.36 -10.35 11.20
CA PRO A 59 -9.31 -9.60 11.89
C PRO A 59 -9.52 -8.09 11.80
N VAL A 60 -10.01 -7.55 10.69
CA VAL A 60 -10.30 -6.10 10.58
C VAL A 60 -11.37 -5.64 11.56
N ARG A 61 -12.40 -6.46 11.77
CA ARG A 61 -13.45 -6.17 12.75
C ARG A 61 -12.90 -6.20 14.18
N VAL A 62 -12.10 -7.21 14.52
CA VAL A 62 -11.46 -7.32 15.83
C VAL A 62 -10.48 -6.19 16.07
N LEU A 63 -9.66 -5.83 15.06
CA LEU A 63 -8.75 -4.70 15.11
C LEU A 63 -9.48 -3.40 15.46
N ARG A 64 -10.57 -3.09 14.77
CA ARG A 64 -11.38 -1.88 15.05
C ARG A 64 -11.93 -1.87 16.48
N GLU A 65 -12.43 -3.02 16.95
CA GLU A 65 -12.96 -3.18 18.31
C GLU A 65 -11.85 -3.02 19.36
N HIS A 66 -10.66 -3.55 19.14
CA HIS A 66 -9.52 -3.46 20.06
C HIS A 66 -8.93 -2.05 20.07
N PHE A 67 -8.64 -1.49 18.90
CA PHE A 67 -8.06 -0.16 18.76
C PHE A 67 -8.92 0.96 19.37
N SER A 68 -10.25 0.80 19.37
CA SER A 68 -11.15 1.76 20.03
C SER A 68 -11.09 1.73 21.56
N LYS A 69 -10.43 0.74 22.18
CA LYS A 69 -10.38 0.55 23.63
C LYS A 69 -9.03 0.86 24.23
N THR A 70 -7.95 0.54 23.53
CA THR A 70 -6.61 0.55 24.11
C THR A 70 -5.57 0.85 23.03
N SER A 71 -4.53 1.61 23.38
CA SER A 71 -3.35 1.78 22.50
C SER A 71 -2.68 0.43 22.26
N PRO A 72 -2.35 0.08 21.01
CA PRO A 72 -1.77 -1.22 20.70
C PRO A 72 -0.33 -1.34 21.22
N ARG A 73 -0.01 -2.54 21.71
CA ARG A 73 1.32 -2.95 22.15
C ARG A 73 1.90 -4.03 21.25
N TYR A 74 1.04 -4.78 20.57
CA TYR A 74 1.43 -5.83 19.65
C TYR A 74 0.56 -5.82 18.40
N LEU A 75 1.20 -6.02 17.24
CA LEU A 75 0.54 -6.35 15.99
C LEU A 75 0.91 -7.79 15.66
N VAL A 76 -0.08 -8.64 15.34
CA VAL A 76 0.15 -10.03 14.96
C VAL A 76 -0.44 -10.26 13.56
N THR A 77 0.39 -10.73 12.64
CA THR A 77 0.03 -10.93 11.23
C THR A 77 0.28 -12.38 10.84
N ASN A 78 -0.73 -13.06 10.35
CA ASN A 78 -0.56 -14.34 9.66
C ASN A 78 -0.70 -14.20 8.15
N THR A 79 0.05 -15.03 7.41
CA THR A 79 -0.05 -15.12 5.94
C THR A 79 -0.54 -16.49 5.49
N GLY A 80 -0.99 -16.57 4.23
CA GLY A 80 -1.54 -17.79 3.62
C GLY A 80 -3.04 -17.97 3.80
N ASN A 81 -3.66 -17.33 4.78
CA ASN A 81 -5.09 -17.34 5.02
C ASN A 81 -5.59 -15.97 5.43
N ALA A 82 -6.59 -15.44 4.73
CA ALA A 82 -7.14 -14.10 4.94
C ALA A 82 -8.10 -14.00 6.14
N ASN A 83 -8.57 -15.12 6.66
CA ASN A 83 -9.64 -15.17 7.68
C ASN A 83 -10.84 -14.29 7.30
N ALA A 84 -11.19 -14.29 6.02
CA ALA A 84 -12.30 -13.55 5.42
C ALA A 84 -13.34 -14.52 4.89
N GLY A 85 -14.63 -14.16 4.95
CA GLY A 85 -15.71 -15.05 4.57
C GLY A 85 -15.93 -16.22 5.56
N THR A 86 -15.46 -16.09 6.80
CA THR A 86 -15.39 -17.14 7.82
C THR A 86 -16.42 -16.96 8.96
N GLY A 87 -17.26 -15.91 8.86
CA GLY A 87 -18.35 -15.66 9.80
C GLY A 87 -17.91 -15.49 11.26
N ALA A 88 -18.73 -15.99 12.18
CA ALA A 88 -18.47 -15.89 13.62
C ALA A 88 -17.24 -16.72 14.07
N ASP A 89 -16.97 -17.84 13.41
CA ASP A 89 -15.81 -18.69 13.71
C ASP A 89 -14.50 -17.95 13.43
N GLY A 90 -14.41 -17.23 12.30
CA GLY A 90 -13.23 -16.43 11.99
C GLY A 90 -12.98 -15.31 13.00
N LYS A 91 -14.04 -14.65 13.50
CA LYS A 91 -13.92 -13.65 14.56
C LYS A 91 -13.39 -14.27 15.85
N ARG A 92 -13.94 -15.42 16.26
CA ARG A 92 -13.47 -16.16 17.44
C ARG A 92 -11.97 -16.49 17.32
N ARG A 93 -11.53 -17.07 16.19
CA ARG A 93 -10.11 -17.41 15.94
C ARG A 93 -9.19 -16.20 16.01
N ALA A 94 -9.60 -15.05 15.47
CA ALA A 94 -8.83 -13.81 15.58
C ALA A 94 -8.70 -13.34 17.04
N ILE A 95 -9.78 -13.44 17.85
CA ILE A 95 -9.76 -13.12 19.28
C ILE A 95 -8.88 -14.11 20.05
N ASP A 96 -8.97 -15.42 19.76
CA ASP A 96 -8.18 -16.47 20.42
C ASP A 96 -6.66 -16.22 20.22
N ILE A 97 -6.24 -15.82 19.02
CA ILE A 97 -4.84 -15.43 18.72
C ILE A 97 -4.44 -14.22 19.56
N CYS A 98 -5.27 -13.16 19.58
CA CYS A 98 -5.00 -11.96 20.37
C CYS A 98 -4.88 -12.30 21.87
N ALA A 99 -5.78 -13.12 22.40
CA ALA A 99 -5.78 -13.53 23.81
C ALA A 99 -4.53 -14.34 24.15
N ALA A 100 -4.11 -15.26 23.27
CA ALA A 100 -2.91 -16.05 23.47
C ALA A 100 -1.65 -15.18 23.50
N LEU A 101 -1.50 -14.24 22.54
CA LEU A 101 -0.37 -13.31 22.53
C LEU A 101 -0.38 -12.38 23.75
N ALA A 102 -1.53 -11.81 24.09
CA ALA A 102 -1.70 -10.94 25.24
C ALA A 102 -1.32 -11.63 26.56
N SER A 103 -1.76 -12.88 26.75
CA SER A 103 -1.40 -13.70 27.92
C SER A 103 0.11 -13.94 28.05
N LYS A 104 0.80 -14.23 26.92
CA LYS A 104 2.24 -14.45 26.86
C LYS A 104 3.04 -13.16 27.10
N ALA A 105 2.55 -12.05 26.60
CA ALA A 105 3.19 -10.73 26.68
C ALA A 105 2.84 -9.94 27.95
N GLY A 106 1.84 -10.39 28.74
CA GLY A 106 1.41 -9.72 29.96
C GLY A 106 0.70 -8.39 29.71
N VAL A 107 -0.07 -8.29 28.61
CA VAL A 107 -0.84 -7.08 28.23
C VAL A 107 -2.33 -7.38 28.13
N ASP A 108 -3.16 -6.33 28.04
CA ASP A 108 -4.59 -6.50 27.78
C ASP A 108 -4.83 -7.05 26.37
N VAL A 109 -5.87 -7.87 26.19
CA VAL A 109 -6.23 -8.48 24.92
C VAL A 109 -6.49 -7.41 23.85
N SER A 110 -7.09 -6.29 24.20
CA SER A 110 -7.35 -5.19 23.29
C SER A 110 -6.08 -4.41 22.89
N ALA A 111 -4.97 -4.62 23.58
CA ALA A 111 -3.66 -4.08 23.17
C ALA A 111 -2.98 -4.90 22.05
N VAL A 112 -3.63 -5.96 21.56
CA VAL A 112 -3.15 -6.79 20.45
C VAL A 112 -4.05 -6.58 19.23
N LEU A 113 -3.48 -6.17 18.10
CA LEU A 113 -4.22 -6.00 16.84
C LEU A 113 -3.91 -7.16 15.88
N PRO A 114 -4.91 -7.90 15.39
CA PRO A 114 -4.72 -8.99 14.46
C PRO A 114 -4.79 -8.53 13.00
N PHE A 115 -3.95 -9.14 12.15
CA PHE A 115 -3.94 -8.98 10.70
C PHE A 115 -3.84 -10.34 10.03
N SER A 116 -4.46 -10.51 8.89
CA SER A 116 -4.40 -11.75 8.10
C SER A 116 -4.36 -11.42 6.62
N THR A 117 -3.71 -12.26 5.82
CA THR A 117 -3.69 -12.13 4.36
C THR A 117 -3.49 -13.49 3.71
N GLY A 118 -4.11 -13.71 2.55
CA GLY A 118 -4.04 -14.97 1.79
C GLY A 118 -5.41 -15.39 1.27
N VAL A 119 -5.68 -16.70 1.29
CA VAL A 119 -6.91 -17.29 0.74
C VAL A 119 -8.15 -16.88 1.54
N ILE A 120 -9.22 -16.50 0.82
CA ILE A 120 -10.54 -16.15 1.35
C ILE A 120 -11.43 -17.40 1.39
N GLY A 121 -12.32 -17.50 2.39
CA GLY A 121 -13.34 -18.54 2.48
C GLY A 121 -12.88 -19.86 3.12
N GLU A 122 -11.64 -19.92 3.63
CA GLU A 122 -11.11 -21.06 4.35
C GLU A 122 -10.97 -20.75 5.86
N PRO A 123 -11.26 -21.70 6.76
CA PRO A 123 -11.01 -21.50 8.19
C PRO A 123 -9.52 -21.29 8.48
N LEU A 124 -9.20 -20.27 9.31
CA LEU A 124 -7.82 -20.02 9.73
C LEU A 124 -7.35 -21.11 10.69
N ASN A 125 -6.17 -21.66 10.48
CA ASN A 125 -5.51 -22.54 11.45
C ASN A 125 -4.92 -21.70 12.62
N SER A 126 -5.80 -21.28 13.54
CA SER A 126 -5.41 -20.48 14.71
C SER A 126 -4.49 -21.22 15.66
N ASP A 127 -4.60 -22.56 15.74
CA ASP A 127 -3.77 -23.37 16.63
C ASP A 127 -2.29 -23.32 16.19
N ALA A 128 -2.03 -23.38 14.89
CA ALA A 128 -0.68 -23.21 14.36
C ALA A 128 -0.11 -21.80 14.67
N VAL A 129 -0.91 -20.74 14.47
CA VAL A 129 -0.50 -19.38 14.83
C VAL A 129 -0.15 -19.30 16.33
N ILE A 130 -1.03 -19.80 17.20
CA ILE A 130 -0.85 -19.77 18.66
C ILE A 130 0.41 -20.56 19.07
N ALA A 131 0.65 -21.71 18.46
CA ALA A 131 1.84 -22.52 18.74
C ALA A 131 3.15 -21.82 18.36
N GLY A 132 3.14 -20.98 17.31
CA GLY A 132 4.31 -20.20 16.87
C GLY A 132 4.62 -18.96 17.71
N LEU A 133 3.72 -18.52 18.60
CA LEU A 133 3.86 -17.25 19.33
C LEU A 133 5.07 -17.23 20.28
N ASP A 134 5.43 -18.35 20.92
CA ASP A 134 6.56 -18.38 21.85
C ASP A 134 7.89 -18.10 21.11
N GLU A 135 8.07 -18.74 19.96
CA GLU A 135 9.23 -18.49 19.09
C GLU A 135 9.21 -17.08 18.53
N ALA A 136 8.05 -16.58 18.07
CA ALA A 136 7.91 -15.23 17.55
C ALA A 136 8.27 -14.18 18.60
N ILE A 137 7.84 -14.32 19.86
CA ILE A 137 8.18 -13.42 20.96
C ILE A 137 9.68 -13.49 21.27
N ALA A 138 10.25 -14.70 21.34
CA ALA A 138 11.67 -14.90 21.64
C ALA A 138 12.61 -14.27 20.59
N ASN A 139 12.14 -14.19 19.31
CA ASN A 139 12.91 -13.67 18.18
C ASN A 139 12.69 -12.17 17.91
N LEU A 140 11.99 -11.44 18.76
CA LEU A 140 11.75 -10.00 18.60
C LEU A 140 13.04 -9.20 18.63
N ALA A 141 13.37 -8.49 17.56
CA ALA A 141 14.56 -7.66 17.45
C ALA A 141 14.31 -6.38 16.62
N PRO A 142 15.01 -5.27 16.92
CA PRO A 142 14.79 -3.98 16.25
C PRO A 142 15.19 -3.97 14.77
N ASN A 143 16.07 -4.87 14.33
CA ASN A 143 16.61 -4.93 12.96
C ASN A 143 15.85 -5.90 12.04
N ASN A 144 14.76 -6.49 12.48
CA ASN A 144 14.04 -7.54 11.73
C ASN A 144 13.04 -7.02 10.69
N TRP A 145 13.16 -5.78 10.27
CA TRP A 145 12.27 -5.19 9.24
C TRP A 145 12.26 -5.99 7.94
N LEU A 146 13.43 -6.43 7.45
CA LEU A 146 13.51 -7.23 6.23
C LEU A 146 12.91 -8.63 6.40
N ALA A 147 13.13 -9.27 7.53
CA ALA A 147 12.53 -10.57 7.85
C ALA A 147 11.00 -10.45 7.93
N ALA A 148 10.49 -9.43 8.62
CA ALA A 148 9.06 -9.14 8.72
C ALA A 148 8.44 -8.84 7.34
N ALA A 149 9.10 -8.02 6.51
CA ALA A 149 8.65 -7.73 5.14
C ALA A 149 8.59 -8.99 4.27
N ASN A 150 9.47 -9.97 4.48
CA ASN A 150 9.38 -11.27 3.82
C ASN A 150 8.25 -12.13 4.40
N GLY A 151 8.04 -12.11 5.72
CA GLY A 151 7.02 -12.92 6.40
C GLY A 151 5.59 -12.49 6.08
N ILE A 152 5.33 -11.22 5.71
CA ILE A 152 3.98 -10.75 5.35
C ILE A 152 3.59 -10.98 3.88
N ARG A 153 4.49 -11.45 3.01
CA ARG A 153 4.21 -11.67 1.58
C ARG A 153 3.25 -12.83 1.36
N THR A 154 2.51 -12.75 0.24
CA THR A 154 1.69 -13.86 -0.30
C THR A 154 2.13 -14.22 -1.72
N THR A 155 1.56 -13.58 -2.74
CA THR A 155 1.94 -13.69 -4.14
C THR A 155 3.07 -12.73 -4.54
N ASP A 156 3.46 -11.85 -3.63
CA ASP A 156 4.56 -10.90 -3.81
C ASP A 156 5.87 -11.61 -4.20
N THR A 157 6.58 -11.10 -5.21
CA THR A 157 7.86 -11.67 -5.64
C THR A 157 9.06 -11.05 -4.90
N ILE A 158 8.88 -9.87 -4.33
CA ILE A 158 9.91 -9.13 -3.56
C ILE A 158 9.38 -8.66 -2.21
N PRO A 159 10.22 -8.50 -1.17
CA PRO A 159 9.88 -7.73 0.03
C PRO A 159 9.81 -6.24 -0.30
N LYS A 160 8.81 -5.54 0.24
CA LYS A 160 8.60 -4.13 0.02
C LYS A 160 8.96 -3.35 1.27
N LEU A 161 10.05 -2.60 1.18
CA LEU A 161 10.63 -1.81 2.26
C LEU A 161 10.98 -0.41 1.78
N ALA A 162 10.77 0.57 2.64
CA ALA A 162 11.27 1.92 2.48
C ALA A 162 11.78 2.41 3.84
N SER A 163 12.89 3.12 3.84
CA SER A 163 13.50 3.65 5.05
C SER A 163 14.18 4.98 4.75
N GLN A 164 13.99 5.97 5.61
CA GLN A 164 14.48 7.32 5.41
C GLN A 164 14.89 7.95 6.74
N LYS A 165 15.87 8.83 6.67
CA LYS A 165 16.26 9.74 7.74
C LYS A 165 15.95 11.16 7.30
N VAL A 166 15.39 11.97 8.18
CA VAL A 166 15.17 13.40 7.95
C VAL A 166 15.79 14.20 9.09
N ASP A 167 16.62 15.16 8.74
CA ASP A 167 17.28 16.05 9.67
C ASP A 167 16.49 17.37 9.75
N VAL A 168 16.10 17.78 10.96
CA VAL A 168 15.37 19.02 11.21
C VAL A 168 16.07 19.78 12.33
N GLY A 169 16.76 20.85 12.01
CA GLY A 169 17.60 21.57 12.97
C GLY A 169 18.72 20.68 13.51
N ASN A 170 18.70 20.45 14.82
CA ASN A 170 19.68 19.61 15.51
C ASN A 170 19.15 18.18 15.76
N LEU A 171 17.94 17.86 15.32
CA LEU A 171 17.31 16.56 15.52
C LEU A 171 17.32 15.77 14.22
N SER A 172 17.37 14.46 14.35
CA SER A 172 17.20 13.53 13.26
C SER A 172 16.05 12.59 13.57
N TYR A 173 15.14 12.43 12.63
CA TYR A 173 14.04 11.48 12.71
C TYR A 173 14.26 10.34 11.72
N HIS A 174 13.90 9.15 12.13
CA HIS A 174 13.96 7.95 11.30
C HIS A 174 12.55 7.48 10.98
N ILE A 175 12.36 6.99 9.78
CA ILE A 175 11.11 6.44 9.30
C ILE A 175 11.43 5.14 8.58
N THR A 176 10.79 4.06 8.98
CA THR A 176 10.92 2.77 8.30
C THR A 176 9.56 2.14 8.16
N GLY A 177 9.29 1.58 7.00
CA GLY A 177 8.05 0.92 6.72
C GLY A 177 8.18 -0.26 5.79
N MET A 178 7.22 -1.15 5.88
CA MET A 178 7.04 -2.31 5.01
C MET A 178 5.60 -2.40 4.53
N SER A 179 5.41 -2.97 3.34
CA SER A 179 4.09 -3.28 2.80
C SER A 179 4.08 -4.61 2.06
N LYS A 180 2.90 -5.15 1.83
CA LYS A 180 2.67 -6.30 0.98
C LYS A 180 1.43 -6.09 0.11
N GLY A 181 1.45 -6.72 -1.05
CA GLY A 181 0.38 -6.75 -2.03
C GLY A 181 0.94 -6.82 -3.44
N SER A 182 0.25 -7.55 -4.32
CA SER A 182 0.57 -7.70 -5.74
C SER A 182 -0.66 -7.96 -6.60
N GLY A 183 -1.73 -8.49 -6.05
CA GLY A 183 -3.07 -8.65 -6.64
C GLY A 183 -4.17 -8.24 -5.67
N MET A 184 -5.40 -8.05 -6.18
CA MET A 184 -6.54 -7.46 -5.48
C MET A 184 -6.17 -6.07 -4.94
N ILE A 185 -5.68 -5.20 -5.83
CA ILE A 185 -5.16 -3.87 -5.48
C ILE A 185 -5.98 -2.77 -6.14
N ARG A 186 -6.91 -2.22 -5.40
CA ARG A 186 -7.57 -0.91 -5.59
C ARG A 186 -7.89 -0.34 -4.23
N PRO A 187 -6.99 0.39 -3.60
CA PRO A 187 -7.23 0.95 -2.29
C PRO A 187 -8.36 1.99 -2.32
N ASN A 188 -9.37 1.73 -1.47
CA ASN A 188 -10.36 2.71 -1.07
C ASN A 188 -10.28 2.81 0.45
N MET A 189 -9.27 3.54 0.95
CA MET A 189 -8.81 3.62 2.33
C MET A 189 -8.01 2.41 2.84
N ALA A 190 -7.35 1.68 1.99
CA ALA A 190 -6.28 0.68 2.14
C ALA A 190 -6.59 -0.65 1.41
N THR A 191 -5.72 -1.06 0.45
CA THR A 191 -5.83 -2.36 -0.25
C THR A 191 -4.52 -3.13 -0.13
N MET A 192 -3.99 -3.29 1.08
CA MET A 192 -2.73 -3.96 1.35
C MET A 192 -2.52 -4.09 2.86
N LEU A 193 -1.46 -4.70 3.30
CA LEU A 193 -0.97 -4.51 4.65
C LEU A 193 0.24 -3.60 4.62
N GLY A 194 0.17 -2.49 5.36
CA GLY A 194 1.25 -1.52 5.51
C GLY A 194 1.54 -1.25 6.97
N TYR A 195 2.81 -1.27 7.33
CA TYR A 195 3.30 -0.98 8.67
C TYR A 195 4.44 0.01 8.55
N VAL A 196 4.23 1.21 9.08
CA VAL A 196 5.24 2.27 9.07
C VAL A 196 5.43 2.77 10.50
N ALA A 197 6.66 3.01 10.89
CA ALA A 197 7.00 3.59 12.17
C ALA A 197 7.98 4.74 12.02
N THR A 198 7.91 5.69 12.96
CA THR A 198 8.88 6.78 13.14
C THR A 198 9.22 6.93 14.62
N ASP A 199 10.42 7.42 14.90
CA ASP A 199 10.85 7.80 16.25
C ASP A 199 10.45 9.22 16.63
N ALA A 200 9.78 9.98 15.75
CA ALA A 200 9.20 11.28 16.05
C ALA A 200 8.12 11.18 17.15
N ASN A 201 7.99 12.23 17.96
CA ASN A 201 6.98 12.34 18.99
C ASN A 201 5.78 13.16 18.45
N ILE A 202 4.68 12.49 18.15
CA ILE A 202 3.52 13.09 17.48
C ILE A 202 2.27 12.75 18.30
N THR A 203 1.37 13.73 18.53
CA THR A 203 0.11 13.48 19.22
C THR A 203 -0.79 12.51 18.43
N ALA A 204 -1.62 11.74 19.13
CA ALA A 204 -2.45 10.70 18.50
C ALA A 204 -3.41 11.24 17.44
N ASP A 205 -4.08 12.37 17.73
CA ASP A 205 -5.03 12.99 16.79
C ASP A 205 -4.32 13.47 15.52
N LEU A 206 -3.19 14.19 15.68
CA LEU A 206 -2.39 14.65 14.55
C LEU A 206 -1.82 13.48 13.73
N LEU A 207 -1.35 12.42 14.39
CA LEU A 207 -0.84 11.23 13.71
C LEU A 207 -1.93 10.55 12.85
N GLN A 208 -3.17 10.51 13.34
CA GLN A 208 -4.32 9.98 12.59
C GLN A 208 -4.68 10.88 11.39
N GLU A 209 -4.63 12.20 11.56
CA GLU A 209 -4.82 13.14 10.45
C GLU A 209 -3.71 13.02 9.40
N MET A 210 -2.45 12.95 9.84
CA MET A 210 -1.30 12.73 8.95
C MET A 210 -1.44 11.42 8.17
N LEU A 211 -1.76 10.30 8.85
CA LEU A 211 -1.95 9.00 8.17
C LEU A 211 -3.05 9.07 7.12
N SER A 212 -4.17 9.72 7.43
CA SER A 212 -5.29 9.88 6.49
C SER A 212 -4.87 10.67 5.25
N ALA A 213 -4.21 11.81 5.46
CA ALA A 213 -3.75 12.67 4.36
C ALA A 213 -2.65 12.00 3.50
N ILE A 214 -1.71 11.31 4.13
CA ILE A 214 -0.63 10.57 3.44
C ILE A 214 -1.20 9.41 2.63
N ASN A 215 -2.16 8.68 3.20
CA ASN A 215 -2.78 7.55 2.53
C ASN A 215 -3.52 7.96 1.24
N GLU A 216 -4.16 9.14 1.25
CA GLU A 216 -4.81 9.70 0.05
C GLU A 216 -3.80 10.01 -1.08
N GLN A 217 -2.55 10.34 -0.76
CA GLN A 217 -1.51 10.67 -1.73
C GLN A 217 -0.63 9.46 -2.11
N SER A 218 -0.84 8.31 -1.49
CA SER A 218 0.02 7.14 -1.66
C SER A 218 -0.77 5.88 -1.99
N PHE A 219 -1.20 5.13 -0.98
CA PHE A 219 -1.91 3.87 -1.18
C PHE A 219 -3.27 4.06 -1.85
N ASN A 220 -3.96 5.18 -1.64
CA ASN A 220 -5.19 5.51 -2.38
C ASN A 220 -4.94 6.08 -3.79
N ARG A 221 -3.73 5.97 -4.31
CA ARG A 221 -3.35 6.38 -5.68
C ARG A 221 -2.67 5.26 -6.46
N ILE A 222 -2.97 3.99 -6.08
CA ILE A 222 -2.47 2.83 -6.83
C ILE A 222 -3.63 1.92 -7.25
N THR A 223 -3.41 1.14 -8.30
CA THR A 223 -4.25 0.00 -8.65
C THR A 223 -3.47 -1.02 -9.48
N VAL A 224 -3.79 -2.30 -9.31
CA VAL A 224 -3.29 -3.39 -10.17
C VAL A 224 -4.44 -3.91 -11.03
N ASP A 225 -5.57 -4.28 -10.45
CA ASP A 225 -6.67 -5.00 -11.09
C ASP A 225 -8.06 -4.39 -10.85
N GLY A 226 -8.13 -3.32 -10.07
CA GLY A 226 -9.41 -2.66 -9.77
C GLY A 226 -10.19 -3.28 -8.61
N ASP A 227 -9.72 -4.36 -8.00
CA ASP A 227 -10.42 -5.07 -6.93
C ASP A 227 -10.02 -4.58 -5.54
N THR A 228 -11.02 -4.27 -4.70
CA THR A 228 -10.81 -3.85 -3.30
C THR A 228 -10.82 -5.07 -2.37
N SER A 229 -9.74 -5.25 -1.61
CA SER A 229 -9.59 -6.37 -0.68
C SER A 229 -10.48 -6.27 0.56
N THR A 230 -10.68 -7.41 1.19
CA THR A 230 -11.41 -7.56 2.46
C THR A 230 -10.55 -7.29 3.70
N ASN A 231 -9.22 -7.25 3.57
CA ASN A 231 -8.27 -7.31 4.68
C ASN A 231 -7.40 -6.07 4.89
N ASP A 232 -7.53 -5.07 4.03
CA ASP A 232 -6.58 -3.98 3.96
C ASP A 232 -6.51 -3.16 5.23
N CYS A 233 -5.27 -2.93 5.68
CA CYS A 233 -4.97 -2.13 6.85
C CYS A 233 -3.62 -1.43 6.67
N CYS A 234 -3.55 -0.18 7.11
CA CYS A 234 -2.30 0.53 7.27
C CYS A 234 -2.17 1.06 8.70
N VAL A 235 -1.02 0.84 9.30
CA VAL A 235 -0.67 1.28 10.65
C VAL A 235 0.51 2.22 10.57
N LEU A 236 0.40 3.37 11.23
CA LEU A 236 1.50 4.31 11.45
C LEU A 236 1.73 4.45 12.96
N VAL A 237 2.97 4.21 13.39
CA VAL A 237 3.38 4.30 14.80
C VAL A 237 4.39 5.43 14.96
N ALA A 238 4.21 6.29 15.95
CA ALA A 238 5.17 7.30 16.37
C ALA A 238 5.61 6.99 17.81
N THR A 239 6.89 6.59 17.98
CA THR A 239 7.39 6.11 19.28
C THR A 239 7.80 7.22 20.22
N GLY A 240 8.10 8.41 19.71
CA GLY A 240 8.53 9.55 20.50
C GLY A 240 9.94 9.43 21.07
N THR A 241 10.74 8.48 20.59
CA THR A 241 12.06 8.18 21.20
C THR A 241 13.18 9.09 20.71
N ALA A 242 13.01 9.77 19.57
CA ALA A 242 14.04 10.70 19.06
C ALA A 242 14.14 12.00 19.85
N SER A 243 13.04 12.48 20.43
CA SER A 243 13.00 13.75 21.15
C SER A 243 11.79 13.82 22.08
N SER A 244 11.95 14.54 23.20
CA SER A 244 10.82 14.92 24.06
C SER A 244 9.94 16.03 23.46
N GLU A 245 10.39 16.69 22.40
CA GLU A 245 9.61 17.69 21.67
C GLU A 245 8.43 17.05 20.96
N ILE A 246 7.22 17.55 21.21
CA ILE A 246 5.98 16.96 20.71
C ILE A 246 5.48 17.78 19.53
N ILE A 247 5.31 17.11 18.40
CA ILE A 247 4.64 17.66 17.22
C ILE A 247 3.13 17.51 17.44
N ASP A 248 2.44 18.60 17.74
CA ASP A 248 1.03 18.64 18.15
C ASP A 248 0.12 19.40 17.17
N SER A 249 0.70 20.10 16.21
CA SER A 249 -0.04 20.86 15.21
C SER A 249 0.69 20.99 13.87
N PRO A 250 -0.02 21.31 12.76
CA PRO A 250 0.60 21.58 11.46
C PRO A 250 1.54 22.79 11.44
N GLU A 251 1.41 23.73 12.39
CA GLU A 251 2.25 24.91 12.54
C GLU A 251 3.58 24.61 13.23
N HIS A 252 3.72 23.43 13.86
CA HIS A 252 4.96 23.03 14.50
C HIS A 252 6.11 22.99 13.49
N PRO A 253 7.30 23.56 13.80
CA PRO A 253 8.43 23.65 12.83
C PRO A 253 8.87 22.31 12.22
N HIS A 254 8.71 21.21 12.97
CA HIS A 254 9.09 19.86 12.52
C HIS A 254 7.97 19.14 11.75
N TYR A 255 6.74 19.67 11.74
CA TYR A 255 5.61 19.00 11.08
C TYR A 255 5.87 18.78 9.59
N GLN A 256 6.13 19.83 8.82
CA GLN A 256 6.28 19.74 7.35
C GLN A 256 7.43 18.83 6.92
N PRO A 257 8.64 18.90 7.50
CA PRO A 257 9.72 17.98 7.14
C PRO A 257 9.39 16.51 7.44
N VAL A 258 8.77 16.22 8.61
CA VAL A 258 8.40 14.87 9.01
C VAL A 258 7.24 14.35 8.15
N PHE A 259 6.22 15.18 7.89
CA PHE A 259 5.10 14.83 7.02
C PHE A 259 5.55 14.50 5.60
N ALA A 260 6.44 15.32 5.02
CA ALA A 260 6.99 15.09 3.68
C ALA A 260 7.79 13.77 3.62
N ALA A 261 8.65 13.52 4.60
CA ALA A 261 9.44 12.29 4.66
C ALA A 261 8.58 11.04 4.85
N LEU A 262 7.54 11.10 5.70
CA LEU A 262 6.53 10.05 5.82
C LEU A 262 5.83 9.81 4.47
N THR A 263 5.40 10.89 3.79
CA THR A 263 4.74 10.79 2.49
C THR A 263 5.63 10.10 1.45
N GLU A 264 6.91 10.44 1.38
CA GLU A 264 7.86 9.79 0.47
C GLU A 264 7.99 8.29 0.75
N VAL A 265 8.07 7.88 2.04
CA VAL A 265 8.11 6.46 2.42
C VAL A 265 6.84 5.74 1.98
N PHE A 266 5.67 6.31 2.23
CA PHE A 266 4.39 5.73 1.84
C PHE A 266 4.22 5.63 0.32
N VAL A 267 4.55 6.70 -0.42
CA VAL A 267 4.52 6.69 -1.90
C VAL A 267 5.46 5.62 -2.45
N ARG A 268 6.67 5.51 -1.88
CA ARG A 268 7.61 4.46 -2.28
C ARG A 268 7.06 3.07 -2.05
N LEU A 269 6.46 2.80 -0.89
CA LEU A 269 5.82 1.51 -0.58
C LEU A 269 4.65 1.22 -1.51
N ALA A 270 3.81 2.21 -1.81
CA ALA A 270 2.70 2.10 -2.74
C ALA A 270 3.17 1.76 -4.17
N GLN A 271 4.19 2.45 -4.67
CA GLN A 271 4.79 2.15 -5.98
C GLN A 271 5.41 0.75 -6.04
N LEU A 272 6.06 0.28 -4.95
CA LEU A 272 6.61 -1.08 -4.90
C LEU A 272 5.53 -2.15 -5.04
N ILE A 273 4.30 -1.92 -4.54
CA ILE A 273 3.16 -2.82 -4.73
C ILE A 273 2.81 -2.93 -6.22
N VAL A 274 2.69 -1.81 -6.92
CA VAL A 274 2.35 -1.78 -8.35
C VAL A 274 3.47 -2.36 -9.22
N ARG A 275 4.72 -2.04 -8.90
CA ARG A 275 5.91 -2.58 -9.59
C ARG A 275 6.01 -4.10 -9.49
N ASP A 276 5.51 -4.67 -8.41
CA ASP A 276 5.43 -6.11 -8.16
C ASP A 276 4.01 -6.66 -8.39
N GLY A 277 3.18 -5.94 -9.15
CA GLY A 277 1.84 -6.38 -9.52
C GLY A 277 1.87 -7.73 -10.22
N GLU A 278 0.87 -8.57 -9.95
CA GLU A 278 0.77 -9.92 -10.55
C GLU A 278 0.84 -9.86 -12.07
N GLY A 279 1.89 -10.46 -12.64
CA GLY A 279 2.13 -10.48 -14.08
C GLY A 279 2.57 -9.15 -14.70
N ALA A 280 2.87 -8.11 -13.90
CA ALA A 280 3.27 -6.81 -14.42
C ALA A 280 4.57 -6.89 -15.23
N THR A 281 4.58 -6.25 -16.39
CA THR A 281 5.77 -6.07 -17.24
C THR A 281 6.12 -4.59 -17.41
N LYS A 282 5.19 -3.69 -17.10
CA LYS A 282 5.39 -2.23 -17.15
C LYS A 282 4.80 -1.57 -15.91
N PHE A 283 5.49 -0.54 -15.43
CA PHE A 283 4.99 0.40 -14.42
C PHE A 283 4.46 1.64 -15.14
N MET A 284 3.23 1.99 -14.88
CA MET A 284 2.53 3.08 -15.53
C MET A 284 2.17 4.17 -14.51
N THR A 285 2.57 5.40 -14.78
CA THR A 285 2.14 6.59 -14.05
C THR A 285 1.07 7.30 -14.88
N VAL A 286 -0.15 7.37 -14.39
CA VAL A 286 -1.22 8.15 -15.03
C VAL A 286 -1.33 9.49 -14.30
N LYS A 287 -0.79 10.54 -14.92
CA LYS A 287 -0.80 11.91 -14.41
C LYS A 287 -1.86 12.70 -15.18
N VAL A 288 -2.79 13.29 -14.46
CA VAL A 288 -3.83 14.16 -15.03
C VAL A 288 -3.64 15.57 -14.49
N THR A 289 -3.64 16.55 -15.37
CA THR A 289 -3.53 17.98 -15.07
C THR A 289 -4.66 18.75 -15.72
N GLY A 290 -4.80 20.02 -15.33
CA GLY A 290 -5.78 20.89 -15.96
C GLY A 290 -7.24 20.59 -15.59
N GLY A 291 -7.51 19.85 -14.51
CA GLY A 291 -8.87 19.60 -14.01
C GLY A 291 -9.41 20.76 -13.17
N GLN A 292 -10.72 20.84 -13.00
CA GLN A 292 -11.36 21.80 -12.10
C GLN A 292 -11.12 21.44 -10.62
N THR A 293 -11.07 20.14 -10.32
CA THR A 293 -10.81 19.63 -8.98
C THR A 293 -9.84 18.46 -9.01
N THR A 294 -9.16 18.20 -7.89
CA THR A 294 -8.31 17.00 -7.71
C THR A 294 -9.11 15.72 -7.90
N GLN A 295 -10.38 15.69 -7.45
CA GLN A 295 -11.25 14.51 -7.62
C GLN A 295 -11.52 14.22 -9.09
N GLU A 296 -11.78 15.24 -9.91
CA GLU A 296 -11.95 15.08 -11.36
C GLU A 296 -10.71 14.48 -12.02
N CYS A 297 -9.51 14.98 -11.67
CA CYS A 297 -8.26 14.42 -12.16
C CYS A 297 -8.06 12.96 -11.70
N CYS A 298 -8.42 12.65 -10.46
CA CYS A 298 -8.37 11.32 -9.90
C CYS A 298 -9.30 10.35 -10.65
N ASP A 299 -10.54 10.76 -10.94
CA ASP A 299 -11.54 9.94 -11.64
C ASP A 299 -11.07 9.61 -13.07
N VAL A 300 -10.53 10.59 -13.79
CA VAL A 300 -9.92 10.36 -15.12
C VAL A 300 -8.71 9.42 -15.01
N ALA A 301 -7.82 9.66 -14.07
CA ALA A 301 -6.65 8.81 -13.89
C ALA A 301 -7.03 7.35 -13.60
N TYR A 302 -8.03 7.13 -12.75
CA TYR A 302 -8.55 5.79 -12.46
C TYR A 302 -9.29 5.17 -13.64
N ALA A 303 -10.08 5.94 -14.42
CA ALA A 303 -10.74 5.42 -15.61
C ALA A 303 -9.71 4.84 -16.59
N VAL A 304 -8.60 5.55 -16.80
CA VAL A 304 -7.49 5.08 -17.65
C VAL A 304 -6.75 3.90 -17.01
N ALA A 305 -6.40 3.99 -15.72
CA ALA A 305 -5.66 2.96 -15.00
C ALA A 305 -6.40 1.63 -14.87
N HIS A 306 -7.74 1.65 -14.82
CA HIS A 306 -8.59 0.46 -14.74
C HIS A 306 -8.98 -0.11 -16.12
N SER A 307 -8.76 0.62 -17.22
CA SER A 307 -9.17 0.17 -18.55
C SER A 307 -8.40 -1.09 -18.99
N PRO A 308 -9.04 -2.26 -19.12
CA PRO A 308 -8.36 -3.45 -19.62
C PRO A 308 -7.78 -3.23 -21.04
N LEU A 309 -8.44 -2.41 -21.86
CA LEU A 309 -7.98 -2.10 -23.21
C LEU A 309 -6.71 -1.25 -23.20
N VAL A 310 -6.60 -0.27 -22.29
CA VAL A 310 -5.36 0.50 -22.09
C VAL A 310 -4.25 -0.42 -21.55
N LYS A 311 -4.53 -1.17 -20.47
CA LYS A 311 -3.52 -2.06 -19.84
C LYS A 311 -2.99 -3.12 -20.81
N THR A 312 -3.82 -3.72 -21.65
CA THR A 312 -3.40 -4.68 -22.68
C THR A 312 -2.66 -4.04 -23.84
N ALA A 313 -2.94 -2.78 -24.19
CA ALA A 313 -2.15 -2.04 -25.18
C ALA A 313 -0.74 -1.80 -24.67
N PHE A 314 -0.58 -1.42 -23.40
CA PHE A 314 0.73 -1.24 -22.76
C PHE A 314 1.50 -2.56 -22.70
N PHE A 315 0.86 -3.67 -22.37
CA PHE A 315 1.47 -4.99 -22.44
C PHE A 315 1.99 -5.32 -23.85
N ALA A 316 1.21 -5.02 -24.88
CA ALA A 316 1.56 -5.22 -26.29
C ALA A 316 2.59 -4.19 -26.82
N SER A 317 2.99 -3.20 -26.00
CA SER A 317 3.79 -2.03 -26.42
C SER A 317 3.18 -1.26 -27.60
N ASP A 318 1.83 -1.13 -27.59
CA ASP A 318 1.03 -0.37 -28.54
C ASP A 318 0.69 1.02 -27.98
N ALA A 319 1.17 2.08 -28.60
CA ALA A 319 0.86 3.47 -28.22
C ALA A 319 -0.56 3.87 -28.61
N ASN A 320 -1.55 3.16 -28.07
CA ASN A 320 -2.96 3.27 -28.46
C ASN A 320 -3.65 4.47 -27.80
N TRP A 321 -3.42 5.66 -28.33
CA TRP A 321 -4.05 6.88 -27.84
C TRP A 321 -5.57 6.86 -27.90
N GLY A 322 -6.17 6.16 -28.88
CA GLY A 322 -7.61 6.03 -28.99
C GLY A 322 -8.25 5.33 -27.79
N ARG A 323 -7.59 4.30 -27.22
CA ARG A 323 -8.03 3.63 -26.00
C ARG A 323 -7.92 4.53 -24.77
N ILE A 324 -6.88 5.36 -24.72
CA ILE A 324 -6.69 6.35 -23.64
C ILE A 324 -7.82 7.38 -23.70
N LEU A 325 -8.08 7.99 -24.86
CA LEU A 325 -9.17 8.96 -25.03
C LEU A 325 -10.55 8.37 -24.74
N ALA A 326 -10.79 7.12 -25.14
CA ALA A 326 -12.04 6.42 -24.81
C ALA A 326 -12.21 6.31 -23.28
N ALA A 327 -11.13 6.01 -22.55
CA ALA A 327 -11.16 5.92 -21.09
C ALA A 327 -11.38 7.30 -20.43
N VAL A 328 -10.76 8.35 -20.94
CA VAL A 328 -11.02 9.74 -20.51
C VAL A 328 -12.50 10.08 -20.72
N GLY A 329 -13.06 9.71 -21.86
CA GLY A 329 -14.44 10.06 -22.23
C GLY A 329 -15.52 9.42 -21.35
N TYR A 330 -15.27 8.26 -20.72
CA TYR A 330 -16.21 7.65 -19.78
C TYR A 330 -15.88 7.87 -18.30
N ALA A 331 -14.95 8.77 -17.98
CA ALA A 331 -14.54 9.04 -16.60
C ALA A 331 -15.61 9.74 -15.74
N GLY A 332 -16.74 10.12 -16.32
CA GLY A 332 -17.88 10.73 -15.63
C GLY A 332 -17.88 12.25 -15.60
N ILE A 333 -17.10 12.92 -16.44
CA ILE A 333 -17.09 14.36 -16.57
C ILE A 333 -18.06 14.75 -17.68
N GLU A 334 -19.25 15.27 -17.32
CA GLU A 334 -20.34 15.52 -18.25
C GLU A 334 -20.06 16.67 -19.23
N ASP A 335 -19.29 17.68 -18.83
CA ASP A 335 -19.01 18.92 -19.57
C ASP A 335 -17.55 19.01 -20.05
N LEU A 336 -16.87 17.87 -20.22
CA LEU A 336 -15.51 17.82 -20.75
C LEU A 336 -15.46 18.29 -22.20
N ASP A 337 -14.72 19.36 -22.47
CA ASP A 337 -14.40 19.76 -23.85
C ASP A 337 -13.28 18.87 -24.41
N THR A 338 -13.69 17.84 -25.14
CA THR A 338 -12.76 16.84 -25.69
C THR A 338 -11.82 17.43 -26.75
N GLU A 339 -12.15 18.59 -27.34
CA GLU A 339 -11.27 19.27 -28.32
C GLU A 339 -10.14 20.08 -27.67
N GLN A 340 -10.04 20.06 -26.32
CA GLN A 340 -8.93 20.69 -25.58
C GLN A 340 -8.02 19.65 -24.91
N VAL A 341 -8.36 18.35 -24.98
CA VAL A 341 -7.58 17.31 -24.30
C VAL A 341 -6.29 17.00 -25.05
N ASP A 342 -5.18 17.10 -24.33
CA ASP A 342 -3.86 16.70 -24.79
C ASP A 342 -3.38 15.43 -24.06
N VAL A 343 -2.66 14.56 -24.78
CA VAL A 343 -2.13 13.31 -24.20
C VAL A 343 -0.67 13.12 -24.62
N TYR A 344 0.16 12.80 -23.63
CA TYR A 344 1.57 12.49 -23.81
C TYR A 344 1.91 11.09 -23.27
N LEU A 345 2.86 10.42 -23.89
CA LEU A 345 3.59 9.28 -23.33
C LEU A 345 5.02 9.71 -23.07
N ASP A 346 5.40 9.86 -21.82
CA ASP A 346 6.62 10.53 -21.38
C ASP A 346 6.77 11.90 -22.10
N GLU A 347 7.83 12.04 -22.93
CA GLU A 347 8.11 13.26 -23.72
C GLU A 347 7.37 13.33 -25.07
N VAL A 348 6.67 12.27 -25.48
CA VAL A 348 6.03 12.19 -26.80
C VAL A 348 4.58 12.58 -26.73
N MET A 349 4.21 13.70 -27.35
CA MET A 349 2.81 14.09 -27.54
C MET A 349 2.16 13.17 -28.55
N ILE A 350 1.14 12.42 -28.14
CA ILE A 350 0.42 11.45 -28.99
C ILE A 350 -0.95 11.94 -29.42
N CYS A 351 -1.55 12.83 -28.62
CA CYS A 351 -2.81 13.47 -28.91
C CYS A 351 -2.69 14.97 -28.63
N GLN A 352 -3.22 15.80 -29.52
CA GLN A 352 -3.36 17.24 -29.36
C GLN A 352 -4.76 17.68 -29.72
N ASN A 353 -5.40 18.48 -28.86
CA ASN A 353 -6.74 18.99 -29.06
C ASN A 353 -7.74 17.88 -29.45
N GLY A 354 -7.71 16.76 -28.72
CA GLY A 354 -8.61 15.62 -28.93
C GLY A 354 -8.36 14.79 -30.19
N GLY A 355 -7.35 15.13 -31.00
CA GLY A 355 -6.98 14.44 -32.23
C GLY A 355 -5.52 13.93 -32.21
N VAL A 356 -5.10 13.23 -33.27
CA VAL A 356 -3.70 12.81 -33.38
C VAL A 356 -2.77 14.02 -33.44
N ALA A 357 -1.70 13.99 -32.63
CA ALA A 357 -0.73 15.11 -32.62
C ALA A 357 -0.02 15.24 -33.99
N PRO A 358 0.12 16.47 -34.54
CA PRO A 358 0.64 16.67 -35.91
C PRO A 358 2.06 16.13 -36.14
N HIS A 359 2.88 16.05 -35.07
CA HIS A 359 4.28 15.59 -35.13
C HIS A 359 4.45 14.18 -34.57
N TYR A 360 3.36 13.48 -34.22
CA TYR A 360 3.43 12.10 -33.76
C TYR A 360 3.87 11.18 -34.89
N THR A 361 4.74 10.24 -34.55
CA THR A 361 5.13 9.13 -35.44
C THR A 361 5.03 7.81 -34.66
N GLU A 362 4.65 6.75 -35.38
CA GLU A 362 4.60 5.39 -34.81
C GLU A 362 5.95 4.92 -34.25
N GLU A 363 7.06 5.37 -34.82
CA GLU A 363 8.41 5.06 -34.34
C GLU A 363 8.67 5.70 -32.97
N ALA A 364 8.30 6.97 -32.79
CA ALA A 364 8.41 7.66 -31.51
C ALA A 364 7.55 6.97 -30.44
N GLY A 365 6.30 6.63 -30.77
CA GLY A 365 5.41 5.88 -29.89
C GLY A 365 5.99 4.53 -29.48
N LYS A 366 6.49 3.72 -30.43
CA LYS A 366 7.13 2.42 -30.14
C LYS A 366 8.37 2.57 -29.25
N THR A 367 9.16 3.62 -29.43
CA THR A 367 10.36 3.87 -28.63
C THR A 367 9.99 4.07 -27.16
N VAL A 368 8.98 4.88 -26.85
CA VAL A 368 8.50 5.08 -25.48
C VAL A 368 7.88 3.78 -24.94
N MET A 369 7.02 3.14 -25.72
CA MET A 369 6.30 1.93 -25.30
C MET A 369 7.22 0.73 -25.08
N SER A 370 8.49 0.77 -25.52
CA SER A 370 9.49 -0.25 -25.21
C SER A 370 10.07 -0.12 -23.80
N ARG A 371 9.87 1.00 -23.12
CA ARG A 371 10.38 1.26 -21.77
C ARG A 371 9.61 0.43 -20.73
N PRO A 372 10.24 0.02 -19.64
CA PRO A 372 9.54 -0.65 -18.54
C PRO A 372 8.73 0.32 -17.67
N GLU A 373 9.03 1.60 -17.69
CA GLU A 373 8.35 2.66 -16.92
C GLU A 373 7.88 3.73 -17.89
N ILE A 374 6.60 4.10 -17.83
CA ILE A 374 5.98 5.03 -18.79
C ILE A 374 4.99 5.92 -18.04
N THR A 375 5.06 7.23 -18.30
CA THR A 375 4.06 8.18 -17.83
C THR A 375 3.05 8.48 -18.93
N ILE A 376 1.78 8.30 -18.62
CA ILE A 376 0.64 8.80 -19.40
C ILE A 376 0.30 10.16 -18.79
N HIS A 377 0.57 11.24 -19.46
CA HIS A 377 0.18 12.57 -19.01
C HIS A 377 -1.01 13.04 -19.85
N ILE A 378 -2.10 13.39 -19.17
CA ILE A 378 -3.35 13.87 -19.75
C ILE A 378 -3.60 15.28 -19.23
N ASP A 379 -3.71 16.25 -20.13
CA ASP A 379 -4.12 17.62 -19.79
C ASP A 379 -5.56 17.84 -20.24
N LEU A 380 -6.42 18.20 -19.29
CA LEU A 380 -7.84 18.43 -19.52
C LEU A 380 -8.15 19.89 -19.92
N ALA A 381 -7.19 20.79 -19.75
CA ALA A 381 -7.26 22.22 -20.11
C ALA A 381 -8.48 22.98 -19.55
N ARG A 382 -8.99 22.61 -18.36
CA ARG A 382 -10.20 23.20 -17.77
C ARG A 382 -10.02 23.78 -16.35
N GLY A 383 -8.82 23.72 -15.80
CA GLY A 383 -8.48 24.22 -14.46
C GLY A 383 -7.01 24.07 -14.13
N GLU A 384 -6.68 24.15 -12.82
CA GLU A 384 -5.29 24.07 -12.33
C GLU A 384 -5.04 22.83 -11.44
N ALA A 385 -6.09 22.04 -11.18
CA ALA A 385 -5.94 20.86 -10.36
C ALA A 385 -5.17 19.76 -11.09
N SER A 386 -4.54 18.89 -10.31
CA SER A 386 -3.83 17.71 -10.81
C SER A 386 -3.91 16.56 -9.83
N ASP A 387 -3.80 15.33 -10.36
CA ASP A 387 -3.64 14.12 -9.56
C ASP A 387 -2.84 13.06 -10.34
N THR A 388 -2.35 12.04 -9.62
CA THR A 388 -1.55 10.96 -10.21
C THR A 388 -1.93 9.62 -9.63
N VAL A 389 -2.19 8.64 -10.50
CA VAL A 389 -2.45 7.24 -10.13
C VAL A 389 -1.36 6.36 -10.73
N TYR A 390 -0.85 5.41 -9.93
CA TYR A 390 0.12 4.42 -10.38
C TYR A 390 -0.57 3.10 -10.67
N THR A 391 -0.24 2.47 -11.79
CA THR A 391 -0.78 1.18 -12.21
C THR A 391 0.27 0.38 -12.99
N CYS A 392 -0.10 -0.82 -13.41
CA CYS A 392 0.72 -1.69 -14.27
C CYS A 392 -0.10 -2.12 -15.50
N ASP A 393 0.56 -2.71 -16.49
CA ASP A 393 -0.07 -3.37 -17.62
C ASP A 393 -0.85 -4.64 -17.22
N LEU A 394 -1.57 -5.25 -18.15
CA LEU A 394 -2.30 -6.50 -17.97
C LEU A 394 -1.76 -7.55 -18.94
N SER A 395 -1.01 -8.52 -18.41
CA SER A 395 -0.37 -9.59 -19.15
C SER A 395 -1.13 -10.92 -19.10
N TYR A 396 -0.70 -11.89 -19.88
CA TYR A 396 -1.19 -13.27 -19.79
C TYR A 396 -0.85 -13.93 -18.45
N ASP A 397 0.26 -13.55 -17.83
CA ASP A 397 0.66 -14.11 -16.53
C ASP A 397 -0.29 -13.70 -15.40
N TYR A 398 -0.94 -12.53 -15.47
CA TYR A 398 -1.99 -12.16 -14.53
C TYR A 398 -3.13 -13.20 -14.52
N VAL A 399 -3.61 -13.58 -15.70
CA VAL A 399 -4.68 -14.60 -15.84
C VAL A 399 -4.21 -15.96 -15.31
N LYS A 400 -2.98 -16.36 -15.64
CA LYS A 400 -2.41 -17.62 -15.19
C LYS A 400 -2.28 -17.71 -13.69
N ILE A 401 -1.71 -16.66 -13.04
CA ILE A 401 -1.55 -16.59 -11.58
C ILE A 401 -2.88 -16.73 -10.87
N ASN A 402 -3.90 -15.99 -11.35
CA ASN A 402 -5.21 -15.96 -10.70
C ASN A 402 -6.07 -17.19 -10.98
N ALA A 403 -5.86 -17.87 -12.12
CA ALA A 403 -6.53 -19.15 -12.40
C ALA A 403 -6.04 -20.27 -11.46
N ASP A 404 -4.77 -20.24 -11.03
CA ASP A 404 -4.12 -21.27 -10.21
C ASP A 404 -4.04 -20.87 -8.71
N TYR A 405 -4.65 -19.75 -8.28
CA TYR A 405 -4.43 -19.15 -6.94
C TYR A 405 -4.74 -20.07 -5.75
N ARG A 406 -5.63 -21.05 -5.91
CA ARG A 406 -6.02 -22.01 -4.84
C ARG A 406 -5.24 -23.32 -4.86
N SER A 407 -4.46 -23.57 -5.88
CA SER A 407 -3.72 -24.84 -6.09
C SER A 407 -2.38 -24.89 -5.36
#